data_a4c9e1db8508c52ae430f893e86834d5
#
_entry.id   a4c9e1db8508c52ae430f893e86834d5
#
_cell.length_a   1.000
_cell.length_b   1.000
_cell.length_c   1.000
_cell.angle_alpha   90.00
_cell.angle_beta   90.00
_cell.angle_gamma   90.00
#
_symmetry.space_group_name_H-M   'P 1'
#
loop_
_entity.id
_entity.type
_entity.pdbx_description
1 polymer ?
#
loop_
_entity_poly.entity_id
_entity_poly.type
_entity_poly.pdbx_seq_one_letter_code
_entity_poly.pdbx_strand_id
1 'polypeptide(L)'
;MSEAGVLIVGGGFLGRALALKLAGEGRRVSVLSPRAEDAPWPAGIAAVSGRQEDRALMGRLLAGHETVIHTAWGTTPGSSAGRPELEGEAGLRPFLAFLEALQPHPGARLLFLSSGGTVYGDPASLPVAEDAPLQPRSCHGAGKAAAELFLRARPPERTLVLRPSNIYGPGQALKSGFGAIRHLLVCAAEARPFQLWGDGLQLRDYLYVDDFTDAVARLTARPQAHGVFNLGCGAGTSLRELVALVEAETGRTLRIEAQPARAGDVVRIVLDIERIRRAADWAPATRLADGIARTRRWLAENA
;
A
#
# COMPACT_ATOMS: atom_id res chain seq x y z
N MET A 1 -24.48 15.19 -16.04
CA MET A 1 -23.39 14.22 -16.28
C MET A 1 -23.23 13.41 -14.99
N SER A 2 -23.49 12.10 -15.00
CA SER A 2 -23.30 11.25 -13.82
C SER A 2 -21.83 11.35 -13.40
N GLU A 3 -21.55 11.72 -12.16
CA GLU A 3 -20.17 11.73 -11.64
C GLU A 3 -19.58 10.34 -11.78
N ALA A 4 -18.43 10.26 -12.44
CA ALA A 4 -17.70 9.02 -12.69
C ALA A 4 -17.38 8.30 -11.37
N GLY A 5 -17.96 7.13 -11.16
CA GLY A 5 -17.78 6.37 -9.92
C GLY A 5 -16.39 5.77 -9.81
N VAL A 6 -15.89 5.67 -8.60
CA VAL A 6 -14.64 4.99 -8.26
C VAL A 6 -14.96 3.68 -7.53
N LEU A 7 -14.50 2.55 -8.08
CA LEU A 7 -14.55 1.26 -7.42
C LEU A 7 -13.21 0.99 -6.73
N ILE A 8 -13.23 0.76 -5.44
CA ILE A 8 -12.06 0.29 -4.67
C ILE A 8 -12.21 -1.21 -4.43
N VAL A 9 -11.31 -2.00 -4.99
CA VAL A 9 -11.23 -3.44 -4.74
C VAL A 9 -10.24 -3.67 -3.61
N GLY A 10 -10.77 -4.02 -2.42
CA GLY A 10 -10.01 -4.19 -1.18
C GLY A 10 -10.34 -3.14 -0.11
N GLY A 11 -11.05 -3.54 0.95
CA GLY A 11 -11.46 -2.68 2.07
C GLY A 11 -10.50 -2.66 3.27
N GLY A 12 -9.22 -3.06 3.05
CA GLY A 12 -8.18 -3.02 4.08
C GLY A 12 -7.69 -1.60 4.39
N PHE A 13 -6.59 -1.48 5.12
CA PHE A 13 -6.00 -0.20 5.57
C PHE A 13 -5.96 0.87 4.46
N LEU A 14 -5.29 0.58 3.34
CA LEU A 14 -5.13 1.55 2.25
C LEU A 14 -6.44 1.80 1.49
N GLY A 15 -7.21 0.75 1.22
CA GLY A 15 -8.48 0.89 0.51
C GLY A 15 -9.51 1.68 1.32
N ARG A 16 -9.56 1.48 2.65
CA ARG A 16 -10.42 2.26 3.53
C ARG A 16 -9.99 3.74 3.57
N ALA A 17 -8.71 4.01 3.72
CA ALA A 17 -8.18 5.38 3.73
C ALA A 17 -8.50 6.11 2.41
N LEU A 18 -8.33 5.44 1.27
CA LEU A 18 -8.69 5.98 -0.05
C LEU A 18 -10.18 6.23 -0.20
N ALA A 19 -11.02 5.31 0.28
CA ALA A 19 -12.47 5.47 0.23
C ALA A 19 -12.93 6.71 0.99
N LEU A 20 -12.40 6.89 2.21
CA LEU A 20 -12.69 8.06 3.04
C LEU A 20 -12.23 9.37 2.38
N LYS A 21 -11.00 9.39 1.83
CA LYS A 21 -10.45 10.56 1.15
C LYS A 21 -11.28 10.94 -0.07
N LEU A 22 -11.56 9.99 -0.96
CA LEU A 22 -12.29 10.26 -2.20
C LEU A 22 -13.76 10.63 -1.97
N ALA A 23 -14.42 9.98 -1.01
CA ALA A 23 -15.80 10.35 -0.63
C ALA A 23 -15.84 11.75 0.02
N GLY A 24 -14.85 12.09 0.85
CA GLY A 24 -14.70 13.43 1.42
C GLY A 24 -14.47 14.53 0.38
N GLU A 25 -13.99 14.17 -0.82
CA GLU A 25 -13.86 15.05 -1.99
C GLU A 25 -15.12 15.06 -2.90
N GLY A 26 -16.22 14.46 -2.42
CA GLY A 26 -17.49 14.41 -3.16
C GLY A 26 -17.56 13.33 -4.24
N ARG A 27 -16.59 12.41 -4.33
CA ARG A 27 -16.61 11.34 -5.33
C ARG A 27 -17.59 10.23 -4.92
N ARG A 28 -18.32 9.67 -5.87
CA ARG A 28 -19.10 8.44 -5.65
C ARG A 28 -18.17 7.24 -5.55
N VAL A 29 -18.12 6.60 -4.39
CA VAL A 29 -17.18 5.51 -4.08
C VAL A 29 -17.92 4.24 -3.76
N SER A 30 -17.51 3.12 -4.36
CA SER A 30 -17.90 1.77 -3.95
C SER A 30 -16.68 0.99 -3.47
N VAL A 31 -16.82 0.22 -2.40
CA VAL A 31 -15.75 -0.62 -1.86
C VAL A 31 -16.18 -2.08 -1.90
N LEU A 32 -15.44 -2.90 -2.65
CA LEU A 32 -15.60 -4.35 -2.64
C LEU A 32 -14.57 -4.98 -1.70
N SER A 33 -15.02 -5.74 -0.72
CA SER A 33 -14.18 -6.65 0.06
C SER A 33 -15.00 -7.78 0.67
N PRO A 34 -14.38 -8.89 1.13
CA PRO A 34 -15.15 -10.04 1.63
C PRO A 34 -16.12 -9.74 2.77
N ARG A 35 -15.86 -8.70 3.55
CA ARG A 35 -16.67 -8.26 4.69
C ARG A 35 -16.83 -6.73 4.70
N ALA A 36 -17.10 -6.14 3.54
CA ALA A 36 -17.23 -4.69 3.44
C ALA A 36 -18.37 -4.14 4.31
N GLU A 37 -19.50 -4.83 4.32
CA GLU A 37 -20.70 -4.40 5.06
C GLU A 37 -20.59 -4.55 6.57
N ASP A 38 -19.64 -5.36 7.08
CA ASP A 38 -19.39 -5.50 8.52
C ASP A 38 -18.72 -4.27 9.14
N ALA A 39 -18.16 -3.40 8.33
CA ALA A 39 -17.47 -2.20 8.80
C ALA A 39 -18.38 -0.97 8.71
N PRO A 40 -18.34 -0.04 9.68
CA PRO A 40 -19.05 1.22 9.56
C PRO A 40 -18.41 2.07 8.46
N TRP A 41 -19.21 2.45 7.46
CA TRP A 41 -18.83 3.37 6.41
C TRP A 41 -19.64 4.66 6.51
N PRO A 42 -19.00 5.83 6.33
CA PRO A 42 -19.76 7.09 6.28
C PRO A 42 -20.67 7.15 5.06
N ALA A 43 -21.64 8.05 5.11
CA ALA A 43 -22.50 8.34 3.96
C ALA A 43 -21.67 8.69 2.71
N GLY A 44 -22.13 8.24 1.53
CA GLY A 44 -21.44 8.44 0.26
C GLY A 44 -20.50 7.31 -0.15
N ILE A 45 -20.29 6.29 0.71
CA ILE A 45 -19.53 5.08 0.38
C ILE A 45 -20.47 3.88 0.31
N ALA A 46 -20.58 3.26 -0.85
CA ALA A 46 -21.32 2.01 -1.02
C ALA A 46 -20.42 0.82 -0.70
N ALA A 47 -20.68 0.14 0.44
CA ALA A 47 -20.00 -1.09 0.81
C ALA A 47 -20.65 -2.28 0.10
N VAL A 48 -19.84 -3.15 -0.48
CA VAL A 48 -20.29 -4.37 -1.17
C VAL A 48 -19.48 -5.55 -0.64
N SER A 49 -20.15 -6.46 0.06
CA SER A 49 -19.52 -7.70 0.50
C SER A 49 -19.42 -8.70 -0.63
N GLY A 50 -18.21 -9.21 -0.89
CA GLY A 50 -17.96 -10.15 -1.97
C GLY A 50 -16.48 -10.31 -2.26
N ARG A 51 -16.20 -11.21 -3.21
CA ARG A 51 -14.83 -11.53 -3.64
C ARG A 51 -14.60 -11.06 -5.07
N GLN A 52 -13.39 -10.63 -5.36
CA GLN A 52 -13.01 -10.17 -6.71
C GLN A 52 -12.99 -11.31 -7.76
N GLU A 53 -13.01 -12.57 -7.32
CA GLU A 53 -13.12 -13.75 -8.16
C GLU A 53 -14.56 -14.03 -8.64
N ASP A 54 -15.57 -13.40 -8.02
CA ASP A 54 -16.97 -13.49 -8.46
C ASP A 54 -17.17 -12.63 -9.73
N ARG A 55 -17.13 -13.30 -10.88
CA ARG A 55 -17.25 -12.65 -12.20
C ARG A 55 -18.56 -11.90 -12.40
N ALA A 56 -19.67 -12.42 -11.87
CA ALA A 56 -20.97 -11.79 -12.03
C ALA A 56 -21.06 -10.50 -11.20
N LEU A 57 -20.57 -10.54 -9.96
CA LEU A 57 -20.48 -9.37 -9.09
C LEU A 57 -19.55 -8.31 -9.69
N MET A 58 -18.35 -8.73 -10.12
CA MET A 58 -17.38 -7.82 -10.74
C MET A 58 -17.92 -7.16 -12.00
N GLY A 59 -18.60 -7.93 -12.87
CA GLY A 59 -19.21 -7.38 -14.09
C GLY A 59 -20.22 -6.27 -13.79
N ARG A 60 -21.09 -6.47 -12.79
CA ARG A 60 -22.06 -5.44 -12.36
C ARG A 60 -21.35 -4.20 -11.80
N LEU A 61 -20.32 -4.38 -10.98
CA LEU A 61 -19.58 -3.26 -10.39
C LEU A 61 -18.81 -2.48 -11.46
N LEU A 62 -18.12 -3.18 -12.36
CA LEU A 62 -17.32 -2.56 -13.42
C LEU A 62 -18.18 -1.79 -14.42
N ALA A 63 -19.41 -2.25 -14.72
CA ALA A 63 -20.34 -1.52 -15.57
C ALA A 63 -20.78 -0.16 -15.00
N GLY A 64 -20.71 0.01 -13.66
CA GLY A 64 -21.10 1.24 -12.97
C GLY A 64 -19.96 2.18 -12.59
N HIS A 65 -18.70 1.85 -12.93
CA HIS A 65 -17.53 2.61 -12.48
C HIS A 65 -16.49 2.77 -13.59
N GLU A 66 -16.03 4.01 -13.79
CA GLU A 66 -15.02 4.33 -14.80
C GLU A 66 -13.59 4.14 -14.29
N THR A 67 -13.38 4.24 -12.99
CA THR A 67 -12.07 4.09 -12.35
C THR A 67 -12.11 2.98 -11.33
N VAL A 68 -11.13 2.09 -11.39
CA VAL A 68 -10.92 1.01 -10.42
C VAL A 68 -9.59 1.21 -9.74
N ILE A 69 -9.59 1.25 -8.40
CA ILE A 69 -8.38 1.25 -7.58
C ILE A 69 -8.26 -0.12 -6.92
N HIS A 70 -7.28 -0.89 -7.36
CA HIS A 70 -7.07 -2.25 -6.86
C HIS A 70 -6.03 -2.26 -5.74
N THR A 71 -6.51 -2.42 -4.52
CA THR A 71 -5.70 -2.50 -3.28
C THR A 71 -5.70 -3.90 -2.66
N ALA A 72 -6.57 -4.79 -3.15
CA ALA A 72 -6.72 -6.13 -2.59
C ALA A 72 -5.48 -7.00 -2.86
N TRP A 73 -4.93 -7.56 -1.79
CA TRP A 73 -3.84 -8.53 -1.86
C TRP A 73 -3.86 -9.38 -0.60
N GLY A 74 -3.93 -10.69 -0.75
CA GLY A 74 -4.17 -11.59 0.38
C GLY A 74 -2.95 -11.88 1.24
N THR A 75 -1.76 -11.40 0.85
CA THR A 75 -0.50 -11.63 1.57
C THR A 75 0.19 -10.34 1.98
N THR A 76 1.18 -10.47 2.85
CA THR A 76 2.15 -9.45 3.21
C THR A 76 3.56 -10.03 3.07
N PRO A 77 4.63 -9.22 3.02
CA PRO A 77 6.00 -9.75 3.01
C PRO A 77 6.27 -10.76 4.13
N GLY A 78 5.71 -10.53 5.33
CA GLY A 78 5.86 -11.46 6.46
C GLY A 78 5.02 -12.72 6.33
N SER A 79 3.77 -12.65 5.86
CA SER A 79 2.87 -13.82 5.81
C SER A 79 3.24 -14.82 4.71
N SER A 80 3.81 -14.37 3.60
CA SER A 80 4.26 -15.23 2.50
C SER A 80 5.77 -15.50 2.49
N ALA A 81 6.50 -15.10 3.54
CA ALA A 81 7.93 -15.38 3.66
C ALA A 81 8.20 -16.89 3.58
N GLY A 82 8.99 -17.31 2.58
CA GLY A 82 9.28 -18.72 2.31
C GLY A 82 8.08 -19.57 1.84
N ARG A 83 6.94 -18.95 1.48
CA ARG A 83 5.69 -19.61 1.11
C ARG A 83 5.20 -19.18 -0.27
N PRO A 84 5.87 -19.58 -1.37
CA PRO A 84 5.52 -19.17 -2.73
C PRO A 84 4.11 -19.62 -3.15
N GLU A 85 3.67 -20.79 -2.72
CA GLU A 85 2.32 -21.29 -3.02
C GLU A 85 1.24 -20.38 -2.41
N LEU A 86 1.40 -19.97 -1.14
CA LEU A 86 0.48 -19.02 -0.51
C LEU A 86 0.43 -17.68 -1.26
N GLU A 87 1.58 -17.19 -1.75
CA GLU A 87 1.63 -15.98 -2.56
C GLU A 87 0.89 -16.16 -3.89
N GLY A 88 1.05 -17.30 -4.53
CA GLY A 88 0.34 -17.66 -5.75
C GLY A 88 -1.18 -17.72 -5.54
N GLU A 89 -1.62 -18.44 -4.51
CA GLU A 89 -3.05 -18.68 -4.24
C GLU A 89 -3.79 -17.47 -3.69
N ALA A 90 -3.21 -16.79 -2.69
CA ALA A 90 -3.90 -15.71 -1.98
C ALA A 90 -3.58 -14.31 -2.54
N GLY A 91 -2.48 -14.17 -3.26
CA GLY A 91 -2.07 -12.91 -3.90
C GLY A 91 -2.39 -12.86 -5.39
N LEU A 92 -1.64 -13.63 -6.17
CA LEU A 92 -1.64 -13.51 -7.63
C LEU A 92 -2.92 -14.07 -8.28
N ARG A 93 -3.38 -15.26 -7.92
CA ARG A 93 -4.56 -15.90 -8.53
C ARG A 93 -5.83 -15.06 -8.43
N PRO A 94 -6.21 -14.49 -7.26
CA PRO A 94 -7.36 -13.60 -7.17
C PRO A 94 -7.25 -12.36 -8.06
N PHE A 95 -6.03 -11.80 -8.18
CA PHE A 95 -5.77 -10.68 -9.08
C PHE A 95 -5.94 -11.05 -10.55
N LEU A 96 -5.50 -12.23 -10.98
CA LEU A 96 -5.70 -12.72 -12.35
C LEU A 96 -7.18 -12.91 -12.67
N ALA A 97 -7.96 -13.47 -11.74
CA ALA A 97 -9.42 -13.57 -11.89
C ALA A 97 -10.10 -12.18 -12.02
N PHE A 98 -9.63 -11.19 -11.24
CA PHE A 98 -10.07 -9.81 -11.40
C PHE A 98 -9.71 -9.24 -12.78
N LEU A 99 -8.50 -9.48 -13.29
CA LEU A 99 -8.10 -9.05 -14.65
C LEU A 99 -8.98 -9.66 -15.75
N GLU A 100 -9.34 -10.93 -15.63
CA GLU A 100 -10.29 -11.58 -16.56
C GLU A 100 -11.68 -10.89 -16.52
N ALA A 101 -12.18 -10.58 -15.32
CA ALA A 101 -13.44 -9.85 -15.19
C ALA A 101 -13.38 -8.42 -15.74
N LEU A 102 -12.19 -7.81 -15.77
CA LEU A 102 -11.97 -6.46 -16.30
C LEU A 102 -11.85 -6.43 -17.83
N GLN A 103 -11.55 -7.56 -18.50
CA GLN A 103 -11.40 -7.62 -19.97
C GLN A 103 -12.59 -7.09 -20.77
N PRO A 104 -13.87 -7.40 -20.43
CA PRO A 104 -15.03 -6.86 -21.14
C PRO A 104 -15.25 -5.35 -20.94
N HIS A 105 -14.44 -4.70 -20.09
CA HIS A 105 -14.56 -3.28 -19.74
C HIS A 105 -13.30 -2.50 -20.15
N PRO A 106 -12.96 -2.41 -21.46
CA PRO A 106 -11.69 -1.79 -21.91
C PRO A 106 -11.63 -0.30 -21.61
N GLY A 107 -12.76 0.37 -21.43
CA GLY A 107 -12.85 1.78 -21.04
C GLY A 107 -12.53 2.03 -19.55
N ALA A 108 -12.58 1.03 -18.70
CA ALA A 108 -12.29 1.19 -17.28
C ALA A 108 -10.79 1.47 -17.05
N ARG A 109 -10.52 2.52 -16.31
CA ARG A 109 -9.17 2.90 -15.90
C ARG A 109 -8.79 2.15 -14.63
N LEU A 110 -7.65 1.49 -14.63
CA LEU A 110 -7.13 0.72 -13.51
C LEU A 110 -5.95 1.43 -12.85
N LEU A 111 -6.04 1.64 -11.54
CA LEU A 111 -4.91 1.98 -10.66
C LEU A 111 -4.58 0.73 -9.82
N PHE A 112 -3.46 0.11 -10.06
CA PHE A 112 -3.01 -1.07 -9.34
C PHE A 112 -1.96 -0.70 -8.29
N LEU A 113 -2.18 -1.10 -7.02
CA LEU A 113 -1.18 -0.97 -5.97
C LEU A 113 -0.21 -2.16 -6.01
N SER A 114 0.98 -1.91 -6.53
CA SER A 114 2.15 -2.78 -6.45
C SER A 114 2.88 -2.60 -5.10
N SER A 115 4.20 -2.70 -5.06
CA SER A 115 4.99 -2.54 -3.84
C SER A 115 6.42 -2.06 -4.14
N GLY A 116 6.67 -0.75 -4.04
CA GLY A 116 8.02 -0.19 -4.19
C GLY A 116 9.03 -0.70 -3.17
N GLY A 117 8.55 -1.06 -2.00
CA GLY A 117 9.41 -1.64 -0.94
C GLY A 117 9.89 -3.07 -1.21
N THR A 118 9.36 -3.78 -2.23
CA THR A 118 9.68 -5.20 -2.42
C THR A 118 10.01 -5.61 -3.86
N VAL A 119 9.50 -4.91 -4.88
CA VAL A 119 9.66 -5.34 -6.27
C VAL A 119 11.07 -5.09 -6.83
N TYR A 120 11.78 -4.11 -6.32
CA TYR A 120 13.13 -3.77 -6.79
C TYR A 120 14.25 -4.63 -6.17
N GLY A 121 13.98 -5.30 -5.03
CA GLY A 121 15.02 -5.98 -4.25
C GLY A 121 16.01 -4.97 -3.64
N ASP A 122 17.31 -5.26 -3.78
CA ASP A 122 18.39 -4.36 -3.38
C ASP A 122 18.94 -3.66 -4.64
N PRO A 123 18.44 -2.46 -4.98
CA PRO A 123 18.86 -1.75 -6.16
C PRO A 123 20.32 -1.27 -6.04
N ALA A 124 21.02 -1.18 -7.18
CA ALA A 124 22.42 -0.76 -7.23
C ALA A 124 22.62 0.69 -6.77
N SER A 125 21.61 1.55 -6.99
CA SER A 125 21.64 2.96 -6.60
C SER A 125 20.35 3.39 -5.90
N LEU A 126 20.44 4.39 -5.05
CA LEU A 126 19.33 5.01 -4.36
C LEU A 126 19.36 6.54 -4.57
N PRO A 127 18.20 7.20 -4.66
CA PRO A 127 16.88 6.60 -4.73
C PRO A 127 16.65 5.81 -6.04
N VAL A 128 15.78 4.78 -6.00
CA VAL A 128 15.50 3.91 -7.14
C VAL A 128 14.38 4.47 -8.00
N ALA A 129 14.62 4.62 -9.31
CA ALA A 129 13.65 5.09 -10.28
C ALA A 129 12.74 3.95 -10.81
N GLU A 130 11.63 4.32 -11.47
CA GLU A 130 10.60 3.37 -11.93
C GLU A 130 11.05 2.47 -13.08
N ASP A 131 12.08 2.85 -13.82
CA ASP A 131 12.69 2.07 -14.90
C ASP A 131 13.76 1.08 -14.43
N ALA A 132 14.12 1.10 -13.15
CA ALA A 132 15.02 0.12 -12.57
C ALA A 132 14.46 -1.31 -12.70
N PRO A 133 15.32 -2.32 -12.90
CA PRO A 133 14.90 -3.71 -13.01
C PRO A 133 14.14 -4.20 -11.79
N LEU A 134 13.09 -5.01 -12.01
CA LEU A 134 12.39 -5.71 -10.94
C LEU A 134 13.19 -6.96 -10.55
N GLN A 135 13.70 -6.98 -9.33
CA GLN A 135 14.54 -8.06 -8.80
C GLN A 135 14.08 -8.46 -7.38
N PRO A 136 12.80 -8.88 -7.21
CA PRO A 136 12.23 -9.13 -5.91
C PRO A 136 12.99 -10.24 -5.16
N ARG A 137 13.20 -10.04 -3.84
CA ARG A 137 13.85 -11.00 -2.94
C ARG A 137 12.86 -11.78 -2.07
N SER A 138 11.58 -11.44 -2.13
CA SER A 138 10.52 -12.09 -1.36
C SER A 138 9.43 -12.64 -2.25
N CYS A 139 8.69 -13.65 -1.77
CA CYS A 139 7.52 -14.18 -2.49
C CYS A 139 6.49 -13.07 -2.78
N HIS A 140 6.22 -12.20 -1.80
CA HIS A 140 5.32 -11.06 -1.98
C HIS A 140 5.77 -10.11 -3.10
N GLY A 141 7.04 -9.76 -3.12
CA GLY A 141 7.61 -8.94 -4.20
C GLY A 141 7.52 -9.62 -5.56
N ALA A 142 7.78 -10.94 -5.62
CA ALA A 142 7.64 -11.73 -6.85
C ALA A 142 6.20 -11.77 -7.35
N GLY A 143 5.22 -11.97 -6.46
CA GLY A 143 3.80 -11.92 -6.82
C GLY A 143 3.37 -10.55 -7.37
N LYS A 144 3.83 -9.46 -6.73
CA LYS A 144 3.55 -8.09 -7.20
C LYS A 144 4.22 -7.80 -8.55
N ALA A 145 5.47 -8.21 -8.75
CA ALA A 145 6.18 -8.07 -10.01
C ALA A 145 5.50 -8.87 -11.14
N ALA A 146 5.06 -10.09 -10.87
CA ALA A 146 4.28 -10.89 -11.81
C ALA A 146 2.98 -10.19 -12.20
N ALA A 147 2.24 -9.62 -11.24
CA ALA A 147 1.03 -8.86 -11.53
C ALA A 147 1.32 -7.65 -12.45
N GLU A 148 2.41 -6.93 -12.24
CA GLU A 148 2.82 -5.84 -13.13
C GLU A 148 3.12 -6.32 -14.56
N LEU A 149 3.71 -7.50 -14.72
CA LEU A 149 3.96 -8.09 -16.05
C LEU A 149 2.65 -8.42 -16.78
N PHE A 150 1.66 -8.98 -16.08
CA PHE A 150 0.32 -9.22 -16.67
C PHE A 150 -0.38 -7.91 -17.08
N LEU A 151 -0.17 -6.83 -16.32
CA LEU A 151 -0.73 -5.52 -16.67
C LEU A 151 -0.17 -4.92 -17.95
N ARG A 152 1.03 -5.32 -18.39
CA ARG A 152 1.59 -4.89 -19.69
C ARG A 152 0.77 -5.36 -20.92
N ALA A 153 -0.08 -6.36 -20.74
CA ALA A 153 -1.00 -6.81 -21.78
C ALA A 153 -2.27 -5.94 -21.91
N ARG A 154 -2.45 -4.95 -21.01
CA ARG A 154 -3.56 -4.00 -21.06
C ARG A 154 -3.20 -2.73 -21.81
N PRO A 155 -4.20 -1.95 -22.30
CA PRO A 155 -3.96 -0.62 -22.86
C PRO A 155 -3.19 0.25 -21.86
N PRO A 156 -1.98 0.73 -22.20
CA PRO A 156 -1.13 1.48 -21.27
C PRO A 156 -1.78 2.77 -20.80
N GLU A 157 -2.54 3.46 -21.64
CA GLU A 157 -3.24 4.72 -21.33
C GLU A 157 -4.38 4.55 -20.31
N ARG A 158 -4.81 3.31 -20.06
CA ARG A 158 -5.84 2.94 -19.07
C ARG A 158 -5.28 2.29 -17.83
N THR A 159 -3.95 2.23 -17.68
CA THR A 159 -3.31 1.48 -16.61
C THR A 159 -2.30 2.34 -15.87
N LEU A 160 -2.50 2.50 -14.58
CA LEU A 160 -1.49 3.00 -13.65
C LEU A 160 -1.02 1.89 -12.72
N VAL A 161 0.28 1.80 -12.55
CA VAL A 161 0.90 0.98 -11.51
C VAL A 161 1.50 1.91 -10.48
N LEU A 162 1.05 1.80 -9.24
CA LEU A 162 1.61 2.55 -8.11
C LEU A 162 2.50 1.61 -7.30
N ARG A 163 3.74 2.00 -7.09
CA ARG A 163 4.72 1.29 -6.26
C ARG A 163 4.91 2.03 -4.93
N PRO A 164 3.99 1.85 -3.96
CA PRO A 164 4.12 2.51 -2.67
C PRO A 164 5.32 1.98 -1.89
N SER A 165 5.93 2.87 -1.11
CA SER A 165 6.91 2.56 -0.07
C SER A 165 6.22 1.95 1.18
N ASN A 166 6.79 2.10 2.36
CA ASN A 166 6.18 1.60 3.60
C ASN A 166 5.14 2.61 4.11
N ILE A 167 3.88 2.39 3.73
CA ILE A 167 2.79 3.25 4.18
C ILE A 167 2.46 2.93 5.64
N TYR A 168 2.34 4.00 6.46
CA TYR A 168 2.00 3.89 7.87
C TYR A 168 0.99 4.97 8.28
N GLY A 169 0.32 4.77 9.42
CA GLY A 169 -0.59 5.76 9.96
C GLY A 169 -1.83 5.15 10.63
N PRO A 170 -2.80 6.01 11.01
CA PRO A 170 -4.11 5.61 11.54
C PRO A 170 -4.82 4.56 10.68
N GLY A 171 -5.44 3.58 11.33
CA GLY A 171 -6.14 2.48 10.65
C GLY A 171 -5.25 1.30 10.23
N GLN A 172 -3.93 1.40 10.33
CA GLN A 172 -3.06 0.25 10.05
C GLN A 172 -3.22 -0.82 11.14
N ALA A 173 -3.63 -2.04 10.74
CA ALA A 173 -3.76 -3.15 11.67
C ALA A 173 -2.38 -3.67 12.12
N LEU A 174 -2.29 -4.14 13.38
CA LEU A 174 -1.13 -4.86 13.87
C LEU A 174 -1.09 -6.25 13.22
N LYS A 175 -0.05 -6.51 12.42
CA LYS A 175 0.16 -7.81 11.74
C LYS A 175 1.60 -8.26 11.96
N SER A 176 1.79 -9.52 12.32
CA SER A 176 3.13 -10.08 12.48
C SER A 176 4.01 -9.88 11.24
N GLY A 177 5.22 -9.37 11.43
CA GLY A 177 6.19 -9.15 10.36
C GLY A 177 5.84 -8.01 9.37
N PHE A 178 4.90 -7.12 9.73
CA PHE A 178 4.50 -6.01 8.88
C PHE A 178 4.14 -4.75 9.70
N GLY A 179 4.60 -3.56 9.26
CA GLY A 179 4.29 -2.28 9.90
C GLY A 179 5.16 -1.95 11.12
N ALA A 180 6.46 -1.73 10.91
CA ALA A 180 7.43 -1.47 11.99
C ALA A 180 6.99 -0.36 12.95
N ILE A 181 6.51 0.79 12.44
CA ILE A 181 6.05 1.92 13.27
C ILE A 181 4.93 1.49 14.21
N ARG A 182 3.92 0.78 13.70
CA ARG A 182 2.82 0.28 14.51
C ARG A 182 3.30 -0.67 15.62
N HIS A 183 4.22 -1.59 15.28
CA HIS A 183 4.81 -2.51 16.26
C HIS A 183 5.61 -1.80 17.33
N LEU A 184 6.46 -0.85 16.98
CA LEU A 184 7.25 -0.07 17.92
C LEU A 184 6.36 0.71 18.89
N LEU A 185 5.31 1.37 18.40
CA LEU A 185 4.36 2.11 19.23
C LEU A 185 3.60 1.21 20.21
N VAL A 186 3.18 0.02 19.76
CA VAL A 186 2.53 -0.96 20.64
C VAL A 186 3.52 -1.52 21.69
N CYS A 187 4.75 -1.86 21.29
CA CYS A 187 5.78 -2.31 22.23
C CYS A 187 6.09 -1.22 23.27
N ALA A 188 6.17 0.04 22.89
CA ALA A 188 6.35 1.14 23.81
C ALA A 188 5.16 1.31 24.77
N ALA A 189 3.92 1.20 24.28
CA ALA A 189 2.70 1.35 25.09
C ALA A 189 2.55 0.22 26.10
N GLU A 190 2.83 -1.03 25.70
CA GLU A 190 2.64 -2.23 26.51
C GLU A 190 3.89 -2.69 27.26
N ALA A 191 5.00 -1.95 27.20
CA ALA A 191 6.30 -2.30 27.78
C ALA A 191 6.80 -3.70 27.33
N ARG A 192 6.46 -4.11 26.11
CA ARG A 192 6.90 -5.38 25.51
C ARG A 192 8.19 -5.22 24.73
N PRO A 193 9.04 -6.25 24.65
CA PRO A 193 10.23 -6.19 23.84
C PRO A 193 9.89 -6.11 22.35
N PHE A 194 10.68 -5.32 21.61
CA PHE A 194 10.65 -5.28 20.15
C PHE A 194 11.73 -6.19 19.57
N GLN A 195 11.32 -7.11 18.69
CA GLN A 195 12.22 -8.02 18.00
C GLN A 195 12.89 -7.27 16.84
N LEU A 196 14.19 -6.99 16.96
CA LEU A 196 14.98 -6.34 15.93
C LEU A 196 15.75 -7.40 15.13
N TRP A 197 15.36 -7.59 13.87
CA TRP A 197 16.00 -8.55 12.98
C TRP A 197 17.17 -7.89 12.24
N GLY A 198 18.35 -8.50 12.33
CA GLY A 198 19.61 -7.96 11.82
C GLY A 198 20.20 -6.87 12.72
N ASP A 199 20.97 -5.98 12.13
CA ASP A 199 21.70 -4.91 12.84
C ASP A 199 20.87 -3.60 13.02
N GLY A 200 19.69 -3.52 12.42
CA GLY A 200 18.83 -2.34 12.46
C GLY A 200 19.25 -1.22 11.51
N LEU A 201 20.24 -1.44 10.64
CA LEU A 201 20.71 -0.46 9.65
C LEU A 201 19.95 -0.55 8.31
N GLN A 202 18.98 -1.46 8.20
CA GLN A 202 18.15 -1.56 7.01
C GLN A 202 17.40 -0.27 6.76
N LEU A 203 17.59 0.34 5.57
CA LEU A 203 16.91 1.58 5.19
C LEU A 203 15.54 1.29 4.59
N ARG A 204 14.54 2.03 5.02
CA ARG A 204 13.19 2.03 4.45
C ARG A 204 12.71 3.45 4.22
N ASP A 205 11.95 3.60 3.16
CA ASP A 205 11.18 4.80 2.86
C ASP A 205 9.80 4.66 3.53
N TYR A 206 9.41 5.64 4.36
CA TYR A 206 8.14 5.65 5.10
C TYR A 206 7.27 6.81 4.64
N LEU A 207 6.09 6.50 4.13
CA LEU A 207 5.12 7.50 3.68
C LEU A 207 3.87 7.47 4.57
N TYR A 208 3.46 8.64 5.06
CA TYR A 208 2.25 8.76 5.87
C TYR A 208 0.99 8.53 5.03
N VAL A 209 -0.04 7.91 5.63
CA VAL A 209 -1.25 7.47 4.91
C VAL A 209 -2.01 8.62 4.26
N ASP A 210 -2.05 9.81 4.85
CA ASP A 210 -2.73 10.95 4.26
C ASP A 210 -2.00 11.46 3.01
N ASP A 211 -0.67 11.50 3.04
CA ASP A 211 0.13 11.85 1.85
C ASP A 211 -0.05 10.82 0.74
N PHE A 212 -0.12 9.53 1.09
CA PHE A 212 -0.44 8.46 0.14
C PHE A 212 -1.82 8.67 -0.49
N THR A 213 -2.86 8.93 0.31
CA THR A 213 -4.22 9.10 -0.23
C THR A 213 -4.36 10.36 -1.06
N ASP A 214 -3.68 11.45 -0.70
CA ASP A 214 -3.64 12.69 -1.48
C ASP A 214 -3.01 12.48 -2.86
N ALA A 215 -1.86 11.77 -2.92
CA ALA A 215 -1.21 11.43 -4.20
C ALA A 215 -2.14 10.62 -5.11
N VAL A 216 -2.79 9.58 -4.57
CA VAL A 216 -3.69 8.72 -5.34
C VAL A 216 -4.93 9.48 -5.79
N ALA A 217 -5.51 10.33 -4.95
CA ALA A 217 -6.65 11.18 -5.31
C ALA A 217 -6.31 12.13 -6.46
N ARG A 218 -5.14 12.79 -6.40
CA ARG A 218 -4.65 13.66 -7.48
C ARG A 218 -4.42 12.92 -8.79
N LEU A 219 -3.83 11.71 -8.76
CA LEU A 219 -3.68 10.88 -9.95
C LEU A 219 -5.01 10.40 -10.50
N THR A 220 -5.97 10.09 -9.63
CA THR A 220 -7.33 9.71 -10.02
C THR A 220 -8.04 10.84 -10.75
N ALA A 221 -7.81 12.09 -10.34
CA ALA A 221 -8.37 13.28 -10.98
C ALA A 221 -7.70 13.65 -12.31
N ARG A 222 -6.63 12.96 -12.73
CA ARG A 222 -5.90 13.22 -13.98
C ARG A 222 -6.07 12.05 -14.95
N PRO A 223 -7.08 12.06 -15.84
CA PRO A 223 -7.39 10.94 -16.73
C PRO A 223 -6.23 10.56 -17.67
N GLN A 224 -5.37 11.53 -18.02
CA GLN A 224 -4.21 11.32 -18.88
C GLN A 224 -3.01 10.69 -18.16
N ALA A 225 -2.99 10.66 -16.82
CA ALA A 225 -1.89 10.02 -16.11
C ALA A 225 -1.95 8.50 -16.28
N HIS A 226 -0.86 7.90 -16.73
CA HIS A 226 -0.72 6.46 -16.96
C HIS A 226 0.73 6.00 -16.75
N GLY A 227 0.96 4.70 -16.73
CA GLY A 227 2.29 4.12 -16.53
C GLY A 227 2.60 3.78 -15.08
N VAL A 228 3.88 3.77 -14.74
CA VAL A 228 4.38 3.35 -13.42
C VAL A 228 4.83 4.57 -12.62
N PHE A 229 4.44 4.63 -11.35
CA PHE A 229 4.83 5.69 -10.42
C PHE A 229 5.30 5.10 -9.09
N ASN A 230 6.49 5.48 -8.67
CA ASN A 230 6.92 5.31 -7.29
C ASN A 230 6.15 6.28 -6.38
N LEU A 231 5.78 5.81 -5.19
CA LEU A 231 5.01 6.59 -4.22
C LEU A 231 5.61 6.43 -2.83
N GLY A 232 6.49 7.33 -2.46
CA GLY A 232 7.26 7.34 -1.23
C GLY A 232 7.49 8.74 -0.69
N CYS A 233 8.30 8.85 0.37
CA CYS A 233 8.76 10.15 0.86
C CYS A 233 10.06 10.60 0.20
N GLY A 234 10.77 9.71 -0.51
CA GLY A 234 12.06 9.99 -1.15
C GLY A 234 13.24 10.05 -0.17
N ALA A 235 13.04 9.67 1.09
CA ALA A 235 14.06 9.64 2.12
C ALA A 235 14.10 8.29 2.84
N GLY A 236 15.31 7.82 3.14
CA GLY A 236 15.52 6.57 3.87
C GLY A 236 15.67 6.81 5.36
N THR A 237 15.02 5.96 6.15
CA THR A 237 15.19 5.92 7.62
C THR A 237 15.55 4.49 8.02
N SER A 238 16.60 4.34 8.82
CA SER A 238 16.98 3.02 9.37
C SER A 238 16.05 2.61 10.51
N LEU A 239 16.02 1.31 10.80
CA LEU A 239 15.21 0.83 11.92
C LEU A 239 15.71 1.38 13.27
N ARG A 240 17.02 1.62 13.42
CA ARG A 240 17.59 2.28 14.63
C ARG A 240 17.11 3.71 14.77
N GLU A 241 17.16 4.51 13.71
CA GLU A 241 16.61 5.87 13.72
C GLU A 241 15.11 5.87 14.02
N LEU A 242 14.38 4.90 13.48
CA LEU A 242 12.95 4.76 13.76
C LEU A 242 12.67 4.43 15.23
N VAL A 243 13.48 3.58 15.86
CA VAL A 243 13.42 3.29 17.31
C VAL A 243 13.61 4.58 18.08
N ALA A 244 14.68 5.36 17.79
CA ALA A 244 14.96 6.62 18.47
C ALA A 244 13.81 7.63 18.33
N LEU A 245 13.18 7.73 17.15
CA LEU A 245 12.02 8.61 16.93
C LEU A 245 10.82 8.19 17.77
N VAL A 246 10.56 6.88 17.89
CA VAL A 246 9.45 6.38 18.74
C VAL A 246 9.74 6.58 20.21
N GLU A 247 10.98 6.37 20.67
CA GLU A 247 11.39 6.63 22.05
C GLU A 247 11.23 8.13 22.41
N ALA A 248 11.68 9.01 21.52
CA ALA A 248 11.51 10.45 21.68
C ALA A 248 10.04 10.88 21.75
N GLU A 249 9.18 10.32 20.90
CA GLU A 249 7.75 10.61 20.85
C GLU A 249 7.00 10.06 22.08
N THR A 250 7.38 8.87 22.57
CA THR A 250 6.67 8.22 23.67
C THR A 250 7.22 8.55 25.05
N GLY A 251 8.43 9.09 25.13
CA GLY A 251 9.18 9.28 26.38
C GLY A 251 9.56 7.95 27.05
N ARG A 252 9.55 6.84 26.33
CA ARG A 252 9.81 5.49 26.84
C ARG A 252 10.96 4.82 26.09
N THR A 253 11.92 4.26 26.81
CA THR A 253 12.97 3.42 26.23
C THR A 253 12.41 2.07 25.81
N LEU A 254 12.65 1.67 24.57
CA LEU A 254 12.23 0.38 24.03
C LEU A 254 13.20 -0.73 24.42
N ARG A 255 12.69 -1.81 24.95
CA ARG A 255 13.46 -3.04 25.12
C ARG A 255 13.65 -3.69 23.75
N ILE A 256 14.90 -3.73 23.26
CA ILE A 256 15.24 -4.34 21.98
C ILE A 256 15.80 -5.75 22.21
N GLU A 257 15.22 -6.74 21.53
CA GLU A 257 15.72 -8.11 21.48
C GLU A 257 16.24 -8.39 20.06
N ALA A 258 17.58 -8.51 19.95
CA ALA A 258 18.24 -8.75 18.67
C ALA A 258 17.95 -10.18 18.17
N GLN A 259 17.64 -10.28 16.89
CA GLN A 259 17.42 -11.54 16.17
C GLN A 259 18.34 -11.60 14.95
N PRO A 260 18.72 -12.80 14.49
CA PRO A 260 19.46 -12.95 13.23
C PRO A 260 18.74 -12.28 12.05
N ALA A 261 19.49 -11.75 11.07
CA ALA A 261 18.91 -11.19 9.86
C ALA A 261 18.08 -12.25 9.12
N ARG A 262 16.94 -11.84 8.56
CA ARG A 262 16.07 -12.73 7.78
C ARG A 262 16.61 -12.86 6.36
N ALA A 263 16.67 -14.07 5.86
CA ALA A 263 16.95 -14.30 4.44
C ALA A 263 15.82 -13.69 3.58
N GLY A 264 16.21 -12.97 2.53
CA GLY A 264 15.24 -12.32 1.62
C GLY A 264 14.76 -10.93 2.04
N ASP A 265 15.13 -10.40 3.22
CA ASP A 265 14.87 -9.01 3.54
C ASP A 265 15.70 -8.10 2.64
N VAL A 266 15.05 -7.08 2.07
CA VAL A 266 15.71 -6.01 1.32
C VAL A 266 16.59 -5.21 2.28
N VAL A 267 17.85 -4.97 1.94
CA VAL A 267 18.78 -4.23 2.80
C VAL A 267 18.46 -2.74 2.77
N ARG A 268 18.29 -2.15 1.60
CA ARG A 268 18.05 -0.72 1.47
C ARG A 268 17.07 -0.44 0.34
N ILE A 269 16.06 0.37 0.61
CA ILE A 269 15.13 0.87 -0.40
C ILE A 269 14.68 2.29 -0.08
N VAL A 270 14.87 3.19 -1.05
CA VAL A 270 14.38 4.57 -1.07
C VAL A 270 13.90 4.83 -2.49
N LEU A 271 12.71 5.35 -2.64
CA LEU A 271 12.09 5.54 -3.96
C LEU A 271 12.40 6.92 -4.52
N ASP A 272 12.76 6.99 -5.80
CA ASP A 272 12.73 8.24 -6.55
C ASP A 272 11.26 8.59 -6.83
N ILE A 273 10.84 9.78 -6.41
CA ILE A 273 9.45 10.26 -6.51
C ILE A 273 9.29 11.40 -7.52
N GLU A 274 10.32 11.74 -8.31
CA GLU A 274 10.26 12.88 -9.23
C GLU A 274 9.18 12.71 -10.31
N ARG A 275 8.91 11.49 -10.75
CA ARG A 275 7.87 11.22 -11.76
C ARG A 275 6.48 11.54 -11.23
N ILE A 276 6.13 11.10 -10.02
CA ILE A 276 4.82 11.40 -9.43
C ILE A 276 4.71 12.87 -9.02
N ARG A 277 5.78 13.49 -8.53
CA ARG A 277 5.81 14.94 -8.22
C ARG A 277 5.37 15.76 -9.41
N ARG A 278 5.90 15.49 -10.59
CA ARG A 278 5.54 16.19 -11.83
C ARG A 278 4.14 15.83 -12.32
N ALA A 279 3.83 14.51 -12.34
CA ALA A 279 2.56 14.03 -12.90
C ALA A 279 1.35 14.42 -12.05
N ALA A 280 1.49 14.48 -10.74
CA ALA A 280 0.42 14.76 -9.79
C ALA A 280 0.47 16.18 -9.20
N ASP A 281 1.52 16.96 -9.47
CA ASP A 281 1.82 18.19 -8.73
C ASP A 281 1.72 17.95 -7.22
N TRP A 282 2.45 16.94 -6.76
CA TRP A 282 2.37 16.41 -5.40
C TRP A 282 3.76 16.23 -4.80
N ALA A 283 3.85 16.44 -3.50
CA ALA A 283 4.99 16.06 -2.68
C ALA A 283 4.49 15.63 -1.30
N PRO A 284 5.19 14.69 -0.62
CA PRO A 284 4.84 14.33 0.75
C PRO A 284 4.99 15.54 1.66
N ALA A 285 4.00 15.81 2.50
CA ALA A 285 3.96 16.96 3.38
C ALA A 285 4.19 16.60 4.86
N THR A 286 3.99 15.32 5.22
CA THR A 286 4.06 14.88 6.63
C THR A 286 5.47 14.40 6.97
N ARG A 287 6.12 15.10 7.90
CA ARG A 287 7.41 14.65 8.46
C ARG A 287 7.21 13.34 9.24
N LEU A 288 8.21 12.44 9.21
CA LEU A 288 8.11 11.13 9.85
C LEU A 288 7.76 11.23 11.35
N ALA A 289 8.39 12.13 12.09
CA ALA A 289 8.09 12.36 13.50
C ALA A 289 6.63 12.80 13.73
N ASP A 290 6.11 13.70 12.90
CA ASP A 290 4.72 14.18 13.01
C ASP A 290 3.70 13.06 12.70
N GLY A 291 4.00 12.22 11.71
CA GLY A 291 3.20 11.05 11.36
C GLY A 291 3.20 9.98 12.47
N ILE A 292 4.35 9.76 13.13
CA ILE A 292 4.47 8.88 14.31
C ILE A 292 3.60 9.43 15.44
N ALA A 293 3.67 10.73 15.75
CA ALA A 293 2.87 11.38 16.79
C ALA A 293 1.36 11.24 16.53
N ARG A 294 0.91 11.48 15.27
CA ARG A 294 -0.50 11.30 14.87
C ARG A 294 -0.92 9.85 15.01
N THR A 295 -0.07 8.89 14.61
CA THR A 295 -0.35 7.46 14.73
C THR A 295 -0.48 7.03 16.19
N ARG A 296 0.41 7.51 17.07
CA ARG A 296 0.35 7.26 18.52
C ARG A 296 -0.96 7.77 19.13
N ARG A 297 -1.35 9.01 18.80
CA ARG A 297 -2.60 9.59 19.29
C ARG A 297 -3.81 8.75 18.88
N TRP A 298 -3.87 8.40 17.61
CA TRP A 298 -4.95 7.53 17.11
C TRP A 298 -4.99 6.18 17.84
N LEU A 299 -3.82 5.60 18.13
CA LEU A 299 -3.75 4.35 18.89
C LEU A 299 -4.32 4.49 20.30
N ALA A 300 -4.05 5.59 20.99
CA ALA A 300 -4.58 5.85 22.33
C ALA A 300 -6.10 6.04 22.33
N GLU A 301 -6.65 6.59 21.25
CA GLU A 301 -8.11 6.84 21.10
C GLU A 301 -8.90 5.60 20.65
N ASN A 302 -8.21 4.57 20.09
CA ASN A 302 -8.83 3.36 19.50
C ASN A 302 -8.28 2.05 20.10
N ALA A 303 -7.68 2.12 21.30
CA ALA A 303 -7.16 0.97 22.04
C ALA A 303 -8.26 0.23 22.80
#